data_6b9d11b2da0f58b8c3ad587dff4e6077
#
_entry.id   6b9d11b2da0f58b8c3ad587dff4e6077
#
_cell.length_a   1.000
_cell.length_b   1.000
_cell.length_c   1.000
_cell.angle_alpha   90.00
_cell.angle_beta   90.00
_cell.angle_gamma   90.00
#
_symmetry.space_group_name_H-M   'P 1'
#
loop_
_entity.id
_entity.type
_entity.pdbx_description
1 polymer ?
#
loop_
_entity_poly.entity_id
_entity_poly.type
_entity_poly.pdbx_seq_one_letter_code
_entity_poly.pdbx_strand_id
1 'polypeptide(L)'
;ESRINDAIKVNLDSDEKVQLKGDTGGKAEILKLLAETKQPVILACNEIMGLWGKSSNWRSTRDRFQRLVTTINFDRASKDALRNIARRVLKSENVGYDAAAIEALVGNNPGDLRALVRDLQVICAASGNSIDKDTVIEYVNSGERDVSVEVFPGLAKLYKSKKSEDAIKLGISIDKSPSELLNWIHWNNPSI
;
A
#
# COMPACT_ATOMS: atom_id res chain seq x y z
N GLU A 1 -0.38 3.84 9.78
CA GLU A 1 -0.09 4.59 11.03
C GLU A 1 -0.99 4.04 12.12
N SER A 2 -0.47 3.11 12.92
CA SER A 2 -1.16 2.74 14.15
C SER A 2 -1.03 3.92 15.10
N ARG A 3 -2.02 4.79 15.13
CA ARG A 3 -2.24 5.67 16.26
C ARG A 3 -2.70 4.77 17.41
N ILE A 4 -1.76 4.21 18.12
CA ILE A 4 -2.07 3.69 19.44
C ILE A 4 -2.36 4.92 20.28
N ASN A 5 -3.61 5.05 20.65
CA ASN A 5 -4.11 6.11 21.51
C ASN A 5 -3.27 6.17 22.79
N ASP A 6 -3.15 7.35 23.32
CA ASP A 6 -2.37 7.68 24.52
C ASP A 6 -2.35 6.54 25.55
N ALA A 7 -1.18 5.92 25.73
CA ALA A 7 -1.01 4.89 26.74
C ALA A 7 -1.06 5.55 28.13
N ILE A 8 -1.94 5.04 28.99
CA ILE A 8 -2.01 5.47 30.38
C ILE A 8 -1.09 4.59 31.20
N LYS A 9 -0.01 5.16 31.69
CA LYS A 9 0.85 4.46 32.66
C LYS A 9 0.33 4.74 34.05
N VAL A 10 -0.07 3.69 34.76
CA VAL A 10 -0.38 3.78 36.17
C VAL A 10 0.92 3.60 36.92
N ASN A 11 1.33 4.59 37.69
CA ASN A 11 2.44 4.45 38.61
C ASN A 11 1.94 3.66 39.82
N LEU A 12 2.50 2.50 40.09
CA LEU A 12 2.02 1.59 41.16
C LEU A 12 2.13 2.19 42.57
N ASP A 13 2.95 3.24 42.71
CA ASP A 13 3.19 3.91 44.00
C ASP A 13 2.46 5.25 44.16
N SER A 14 1.74 5.70 43.13
CA SER A 14 0.93 6.92 43.19
C SER A 14 -0.32 6.72 42.33
N ASP A 15 -1.47 7.16 42.81
CA ASP A 15 -2.75 7.15 42.06
C ASP A 15 -2.75 8.16 40.87
N GLU A 16 -1.60 8.75 40.55
CA GLU A 16 -1.46 9.65 39.43
C GLU A 16 -1.35 8.90 38.10
N LYS A 17 -2.37 9.05 37.26
CA LYS A 17 -2.37 8.57 35.88
C LYS A 17 -1.54 9.50 35.02
N VAL A 18 -0.38 9.05 34.55
CA VAL A 18 0.44 9.78 33.61
C VAL A 18 0.06 9.41 32.20
N GLN A 19 -0.48 10.36 31.44
CA GLN A 19 -0.80 10.19 30.03
C GLN A 19 0.48 10.29 29.20
N LEU A 20 0.89 9.18 28.56
CA LEU A 20 2.02 9.14 27.66
C LEU A 20 1.55 9.36 26.22
N LYS A 21 2.21 10.25 25.50
CA LYS A 21 1.96 10.46 24.06
C LYS A 21 2.54 9.31 23.25
N GLY A 22 1.68 8.65 22.45
CA GLY A 22 2.07 7.63 21.50
C GLY A 22 2.57 6.33 22.14
N ASP A 23 3.31 5.55 21.36
CA ASP A 23 3.83 4.24 21.71
C ASP A 23 5.17 4.33 22.50
N THR A 24 5.15 5.07 23.58
CA THR A 24 6.36 5.26 24.42
C THR A 24 6.69 3.95 25.14
N GLY A 25 7.86 3.37 24.83
CA GLY A 25 8.33 2.13 25.43
C GLY A 25 8.00 0.85 24.64
N GLY A 26 7.05 0.87 23.71
CA GLY A 26 6.65 -0.32 22.94
C GLY A 26 7.80 -1.00 22.20
N LYS A 27 8.70 -0.22 21.59
CA LYS A 27 9.90 -0.79 20.92
C LYS A 27 10.85 -1.49 21.90
N ALA A 28 10.99 -0.97 23.13
CA ALA A 28 11.81 -1.59 24.16
C ALA A 28 11.20 -2.92 24.63
N GLU A 29 9.89 -2.95 24.81
CA GLU A 29 9.18 -4.19 25.16
C GLU A 29 9.24 -5.23 24.05
N ILE A 30 9.09 -4.85 22.78
CA ILE A 30 9.26 -5.79 21.66
C ILE A 30 10.68 -6.34 21.65
N LEU A 31 11.72 -5.54 21.83
CA LEU A 31 13.10 -6.00 21.87
C LEU A 31 13.33 -6.98 23.05
N LYS A 32 12.75 -6.72 24.20
CA LYS A 32 12.81 -7.62 25.36
C LYS A 32 12.09 -8.93 25.05
N LEU A 33 10.87 -8.85 24.52
CA LEU A 33 10.11 -10.03 24.10
C LEU A 33 10.90 -10.89 23.11
N LEU A 34 11.50 -10.28 22.08
CA LEU A 34 12.29 -10.99 21.07
C LEU A 34 13.53 -11.67 21.65
N ALA A 35 14.13 -11.10 22.69
CA ALA A 35 15.30 -11.65 23.34
C ALA A 35 14.97 -12.83 24.29
N GLU A 36 13.79 -12.81 24.91
CA GLU A 36 13.40 -13.76 25.94
C GLU A 36 12.49 -14.90 25.45
N THR A 37 11.75 -14.67 24.37
CA THR A 37 10.76 -15.63 23.86
C THR A 37 11.40 -16.87 23.26
N LYS A 38 10.78 -18.01 23.50
CA LYS A 38 11.08 -19.31 22.84
C LYS A 38 10.08 -19.61 21.70
N GLN A 39 9.09 -18.75 21.50
CA GLN A 39 8.07 -18.91 20.48
C GLN A 39 8.44 -18.10 19.23
N PRO A 40 8.05 -18.56 18.03
CA PRO A 40 8.25 -17.78 16.82
C PRO A 40 7.41 -16.51 16.88
N VAL A 41 8.04 -15.36 16.58
CA VAL A 41 7.37 -14.06 16.51
C VAL A 41 7.50 -13.49 15.10
N ILE A 42 6.39 -13.09 14.53
CA ILE A 42 6.33 -12.43 13.22
C ILE A 42 5.90 -10.98 13.44
N LEU A 43 6.78 -10.05 13.04
CA LEU A 43 6.49 -8.62 13.06
C LEU A 43 6.21 -8.17 11.63
N ALA A 44 5.06 -7.56 11.39
CA ALA A 44 4.69 -7.02 10.09
C ALA A 44 4.57 -5.49 10.15
N CYS A 45 5.14 -4.80 9.18
CA CYS A 45 4.99 -3.35 9.05
C CYS A 45 4.96 -2.96 7.56
N ASN A 46 4.19 -1.94 7.23
CA ASN A 46 4.10 -1.42 5.87
C ASN A 46 5.29 -0.53 5.51
N GLU A 47 5.84 0.17 6.48
CA GLU A 47 6.95 1.10 6.29
C GLU A 47 7.99 0.95 7.39
N ILE A 48 9.13 0.37 7.05
CA ILE A 48 10.19 0.08 8.01
C ILE A 48 10.82 1.34 8.60
N MET A 49 10.89 2.44 7.84
CA MET A 49 11.43 3.70 8.34
C MET A 49 10.56 4.32 9.44
N GLY A 50 9.24 4.13 9.35
CA GLY A 50 8.31 4.51 10.41
C GLY A 50 8.56 3.75 11.71
N LEU A 51 8.94 2.47 11.63
CA LEU A 51 9.31 1.66 12.78
C LEU A 51 10.55 2.21 13.49
N TRP A 52 11.56 2.62 12.75
CA TRP A 52 12.81 3.15 13.35
C TRP A 52 12.62 4.52 13.98
N GLY A 53 11.68 5.32 13.48
CA GLY A 53 11.38 6.67 13.94
C GLY A 53 12.32 7.73 13.36
N LYS A 54 12.01 9.00 13.65
CA LYS A 54 12.73 10.17 13.13
C LYS A 54 13.79 10.74 14.10
N SER A 55 13.98 10.11 15.26
CA SER A 55 14.95 10.58 16.26
C SER A 55 16.40 10.34 15.80
N SER A 56 17.35 11.10 16.35
CA SER A 56 18.79 10.91 16.10
C SER A 56 19.28 9.47 16.37
N ASN A 57 18.58 8.75 17.25
CA ASN A 57 18.94 7.39 17.66
C ASN A 57 18.31 6.28 16.80
N TRP A 58 17.69 6.60 15.66
CA TRP A 58 17.02 5.61 14.81
C TRP A 58 17.94 4.47 14.34
N ARG A 59 19.22 4.78 14.08
CA ARG A 59 20.21 3.78 13.66
C ARG A 59 20.46 2.77 14.77
N SER A 60 20.66 3.23 15.99
CA SER A 60 20.85 2.35 17.16
C SER A 60 19.62 1.45 17.39
N THR A 61 18.43 1.99 17.24
CA THR A 61 17.19 1.19 17.34
C THR A 61 17.13 0.13 16.25
N ARG A 62 17.39 0.50 14.99
CA ARG A 62 17.46 -0.43 13.87
C ARG A 62 18.46 -1.56 14.13
N ASP A 63 19.68 -1.23 14.52
CA ASP A 63 20.76 -2.20 14.71
C ASP A 63 20.44 -3.18 15.84
N ARG A 64 19.74 -2.74 16.88
CA ARG A 64 19.25 -3.62 17.95
C ARG A 64 18.22 -4.62 17.43
N PHE A 65 17.26 -4.19 16.62
CA PHE A 65 16.28 -5.09 15.99
C PHE A 65 16.95 -6.08 15.03
N GLN A 66 17.82 -5.60 14.16
CA GLN A 66 18.49 -6.44 13.16
C GLN A 66 19.35 -7.56 13.74
N ARG A 67 19.78 -7.44 14.99
CA ARG A 67 20.49 -8.52 15.70
C ARG A 67 19.56 -9.66 16.15
N LEU A 68 18.27 -9.38 16.31
CA LEU A 68 17.30 -10.30 16.88
C LEU A 68 16.33 -10.88 15.85
N VAL A 69 16.19 -10.23 14.68
CA VAL A 69 15.20 -10.60 13.67
C VAL A 69 15.83 -10.74 12.29
N THR A 70 15.27 -11.65 11.48
CA THR A 70 15.54 -11.72 10.05
C THR A 70 14.52 -10.87 9.32
N THR A 71 14.99 -9.89 8.54
CA THR A 71 14.10 -9.01 7.75
C THR A 71 13.77 -9.67 6.42
N ILE A 72 12.48 -9.78 6.12
CA ILE A 72 11.97 -10.23 4.83
C ILE A 72 11.25 -9.05 4.19
N ASN A 73 11.76 -8.60 3.04
CA ASN A 73 11.15 -7.52 2.29
C ASN A 73 10.17 -8.08 1.26
N PHE A 74 8.97 -7.51 1.21
CA PHE A 74 7.97 -7.79 0.21
C PHE A 74 7.85 -6.58 -0.71
N ASP A 75 8.52 -6.65 -1.84
CA ASP A 75 8.44 -5.62 -2.87
C ASP A 75 7.21 -5.81 -3.75
N ARG A 76 6.88 -4.80 -4.55
CA ARG A 76 5.83 -4.92 -5.58
C ARG A 76 6.19 -6.05 -6.54
N ALA A 77 5.19 -6.82 -6.96
CA ALA A 77 5.39 -7.92 -7.88
C ALA A 77 5.93 -7.43 -9.23
N SER A 78 6.92 -8.14 -9.78
CA SER A 78 7.42 -7.85 -11.13
C SER A 78 6.35 -8.16 -12.18
N LYS A 79 6.46 -7.56 -13.37
CA LYS A 79 5.56 -7.85 -14.49
C LYS A 79 5.55 -9.34 -14.85
N ASP A 80 6.71 -10.00 -14.80
CA ASP A 80 6.82 -11.43 -15.08
C ASP A 80 6.14 -12.29 -14.01
N ALA A 81 6.26 -11.92 -12.74
CA ALA A 81 5.53 -12.58 -11.67
C ALA A 81 4.01 -12.44 -11.84
N LEU A 82 3.53 -11.25 -12.20
CA LEU A 82 2.11 -11.00 -12.48
C LEU A 82 1.61 -11.83 -13.68
N ARG A 83 2.37 -11.87 -14.79
CA ARG A 83 2.07 -12.71 -15.96
C ARG A 83 1.94 -14.19 -15.58
N ASN A 84 2.90 -14.69 -14.84
CA ASN A 84 2.93 -16.10 -14.44
C ASN A 84 1.75 -16.45 -13.52
N ILE A 85 1.38 -15.57 -12.61
CA ILE A 85 0.24 -15.76 -11.74
C ILE A 85 -1.07 -15.69 -12.52
N ALA A 86 -1.25 -14.71 -13.42
CA ALA A 86 -2.43 -14.62 -14.27
C ALA A 86 -2.64 -15.89 -15.09
N ARG A 87 -1.59 -16.37 -15.77
CA ARG A 87 -1.63 -17.61 -16.54
C ARG A 87 -1.96 -18.83 -15.68
N ARG A 88 -1.38 -18.92 -14.49
CA ARG A 88 -1.64 -20.04 -13.57
C ARG A 88 -3.10 -20.05 -13.10
N VAL A 89 -3.65 -18.89 -12.74
CA VAL A 89 -5.05 -18.76 -12.33
C VAL A 89 -5.97 -19.14 -13.47
N LEU A 90 -5.80 -18.54 -14.66
CA LEU A 90 -6.64 -18.83 -15.83
C LEU A 90 -6.60 -20.32 -16.23
N LYS A 91 -5.42 -20.93 -16.16
CA LYS A 91 -5.27 -22.37 -16.41
C LYS A 91 -5.99 -23.21 -15.36
N SER A 92 -5.93 -22.84 -14.08
CA SER A 92 -6.62 -23.59 -13.01
C SER A 92 -8.13 -23.47 -13.09
N GLU A 93 -8.64 -22.35 -13.59
CA GLU A 93 -10.06 -22.08 -13.80
C GLU A 93 -10.57 -22.59 -15.17
N ASN A 94 -9.70 -23.20 -16.00
CA ASN A 94 -10.01 -23.64 -17.35
C ASN A 94 -10.53 -22.53 -18.28
N VAL A 95 -10.06 -21.31 -18.12
CA VAL A 95 -10.41 -20.16 -18.95
C VAL A 95 -9.35 -19.96 -20.03
N GLY A 96 -9.78 -19.91 -21.29
CA GLY A 96 -8.93 -19.55 -22.42
C GLY A 96 -8.50 -18.08 -22.36
N TYR A 97 -7.35 -17.77 -22.92
CA TYR A 97 -6.88 -16.38 -22.97
C TYR A 97 -5.93 -16.13 -24.14
N ASP A 98 -5.89 -14.91 -24.65
CA ASP A 98 -4.84 -14.48 -25.55
C ASP A 98 -3.68 -13.80 -24.78
N ALA A 99 -2.51 -13.72 -25.39
CA ALA A 99 -1.34 -13.11 -24.76
C ALA A 99 -1.54 -11.60 -24.55
N ALA A 100 -2.30 -10.94 -25.41
CA ALA A 100 -2.55 -9.52 -25.34
C ALA A 100 -3.50 -9.16 -24.18
N ALA A 101 -4.44 -10.05 -23.83
CA ALA A 101 -5.27 -9.91 -22.63
C ALA A 101 -4.42 -9.90 -21.35
N ILE A 102 -3.46 -10.83 -21.24
CA ILE A 102 -2.53 -10.85 -20.10
C ILE A 102 -1.72 -9.57 -20.01
N GLU A 103 -1.19 -9.06 -21.13
CA GLU A 103 -0.41 -7.83 -21.12
C GLU A 103 -1.26 -6.61 -20.72
N ALA A 104 -2.50 -6.53 -21.19
CA ALA A 104 -3.43 -5.47 -20.79
C ALA A 104 -3.75 -5.51 -19.29
N LEU A 105 -4.02 -6.70 -18.73
CA LEU A 105 -4.26 -6.90 -17.29
C LEU A 105 -3.05 -6.51 -16.45
N VAL A 106 -1.85 -6.96 -16.82
CA VAL A 106 -0.61 -6.64 -16.11
C VAL A 106 -0.28 -5.15 -16.20
N GLY A 107 -0.54 -4.54 -17.36
CA GLY A 107 -0.38 -3.10 -17.55
C GLY A 107 -1.31 -2.26 -16.66
N ASN A 108 -2.52 -2.75 -16.42
CA ASN A 108 -3.50 -2.08 -15.56
C ASN A 108 -3.27 -2.29 -14.04
N ASN A 109 -2.42 -3.26 -13.66
CA ASN A 109 -2.17 -3.63 -12.27
C ASN A 109 -0.67 -3.61 -11.93
N PRO A 110 0.03 -2.47 -12.06
CA PRO A 110 1.47 -2.41 -11.93
C PRO A 110 1.93 -2.79 -10.51
N GLY A 111 2.45 -4.01 -10.36
CA GLY A 111 2.95 -4.53 -9.10
C GLY A 111 1.91 -4.96 -8.07
N ASP A 112 0.61 -4.81 -8.37
CA ASP A 112 -0.49 -5.16 -7.46
C ASP A 112 -1.10 -6.52 -7.80
N LEU A 113 -0.62 -7.55 -7.10
CA LEU A 113 -1.11 -8.91 -7.25
C LEU A 113 -2.57 -9.08 -6.85
N ARG A 114 -3.00 -8.40 -5.78
CA ARG A 114 -4.37 -8.52 -5.29
C ARG A 114 -5.35 -7.91 -6.28
N ALA A 115 -5.02 -6.74 -6.80
CA ALA A 115 -5.82 -6.09 -7.83
C ALA A 115 -5.91 -6.96 -9.09
N LEU A 116 -4.78 -7.52 -9.57
CA LEU A 116 -4.76 -8.43 -10.71
C LEU A 116 -5.70 -9.63 -10.53
N VAL A 117 -5.65 -10.31 -9.38
CA VAL A 117 -6.49 -11.49 -9.13
C VAL A 117 -7.97 -11.13 -9.03
N ARG A 118 -8.30 -9.99 -8.42
CA ARG A 118 -9.69 -9.49 -8.39
C ARG A 118 -10.23 -9.18 -9.78
N ASP A 119 -9.41 -8.57 -10.64
CA ASP A 119 -9.81 -8.29 -12.02
C ASP A 119 -10.05 -9.55 -12.80
N LEU A 120 -9.12 -10.50 -12.70
CA LEU A 120 -9.30 -11.81 -13.31
C LEU A 120 -10.62 -12.45 -12.88
N GLN A 121 -10.94 -12.43 -11.59
CA GLN A 121 -12.18 -12.99 -11.06
C GLN A 121 -13.42 -12.34 -11.70
N VAL A 122 -13.45 -11.01 -11.78
CA VAL A 122 -14.59 -10.28 -12.34
C VAL A 122 -14.71 -10.51 -13.85
N ILE A 123 -13.60 -10.42 -14.58
CA ILE A 123 -13.57 -10.61 -16.03
C ILE A 123 -13.97 -12.06 -16.39
N CYS A 124 -13.44 -13.07 -15.69
CA CYS A 124 -13.81 -14.46 -15.92
C CYS A 124 -15.30 -14.71 -15.66
N ALA A 125 -15.86 -14.11 -14.60
CA ALA A 125 -17.28 -14.24 -14.31
C ALA A 125 -18.18 -13.61 -15.39
N ALA A 126 -17.72 -12.53 -16.03
CA ALA A 126 -18.47 -11.84 -17.08
C ALA A 126 -18.28 -12.47 -18.48
N SER A 127 -17.07 -12.97 -18.79
CA SER A 127 -16.69 -13.39 -20.14
C SER A 127 -16.87 -14.90 -20.40
N GLY A 128 -17.19 -15.68 -19.37
CA GLY A 128 -17.35 -17.14 -19.51
C GLY A 128 -16.02 -17.87 -19.73
N ASN A 129 -15.87 -18.57 -20.87
CA ASN A 129 -14.79 -19.53 -21.06
C ASN A 129 -13.49 -18.96 -21.65
N SER A 130 -13.46 -17.72 -22.12
CA SER A 130 -12.25 -17.11 -22.69
C SER A 130 -12.19 -15.60 -22.48
N ILE A 131 -10.97 -15.09 -22.37
CA ILE A 131 -10.67 -13.66 -22.19
C ILE A 131 -9.78 -13.20 -23.35
N ASP A 132 -10.23 -12.20 -24.07
CA ASP A 132 -9.44 -11.50 -25.08
C ASP A 132 -9.05 -10.08 -24.61
N LYS A 133 -8.23 -9.41 -25.41
CA LYS A 133 -7.76 -8.06 -25.11
C LYS A 133 -8.90 -7.05 -25.02
N ASP A 134 -9.89 -7.16 -25.89
CA ASP A 134 -10.98 -6.19 -25.98
C ASP A 134 -11.88 -6.28 -24.75
N THR A 135 -12.18 -7.49 -24.29
CA THR A 135 -12.87 -7.74 -23.01
C THR A 135 -12.15 -7.08 -21.82
N VAL A 136 -10.82 -7.21 -21.77
CA VAL A 136 -10.02 -6.57 -20.70
C VAL A 136 -10.07 -5.05 -20.81
N ILE A 137 -9.95 -4.50 -22.00
CA ILE A 137 -10.02 -3.05 -22.23
C ILE A 137 -11.40 -2.52 -21.88
N GLU A 138 -12.46 -3.20 -22.26
CA GLU A 138 -13.84 -2.83 -21.93
C GLU A 138 -14.04 -2.82 -20.41
N TYR A 139 -13.57 -3.86 -19.72
CA TYR A 139 -13.61 -3.93 -18.26
C TYR A 139 -12.84 -2.78 -17.61
N VAL A 140 -11.63 -2.49 -18.09
CA VAL A 140 -10.81 -1.38 -17.55
C VAL A 140 -11.48 -0.03 -17.79
N ASN A 141 -12.11 0.16 -18.94
CA ASN A 141 -12.78 1.41 -19.29
C ASN A 141 -14.16 1.57 -18.61
N SER A 142 -14.87 0.47 -18.35
CA SER A 142 -16.17 0.47 -17.65
C SER A 142 -16.03 0.56 -16.14
N GLY A 143 -14.90 0.12 -15.61
CA GLY A 143 -14.63 0.18 -14.18
C GLY A 143 -14.28 1.61 -13.77
N GLU A 144 -15.13 2.23 -12.95
CA GLU A 144 -14.70 3.31 -12.05
C GLU A 144 -13.71 2.72 -11.03
N ARG A 145 -12.56 2.28 -11.53
CA ARG A 145 -11.48 1.97 -10.62
C ARG A 145 -10.95 3.28 -10.09
N ASP A 146 -10.96 3.40 -8.79
CA ASP A 146 -10.00 4.21 -8.08
C ASP A 146 -8.58 3.66 -8.39
N VAL A 147 -8.11 3.90 -9.60
CA VAL A 147 -6.70 3.74 -9.92
C VAL A 147 -6.02 4.84 -9.14
N SER A 148 -5.50 4.50 -7.97
CA SER A 148 -4.75 5.45 -7.18
C SER A 148 -3.57 5.95 -8.01
N VAL A 149 -3.70 7.18 -8.49
CA VAL A 149 -2.67 7.83 -9.27
C VAL A 149 -1.58 8.26 -8.29
N GLU A 150 -0.34 7.90 -8.57
CA GLU A 150 0.79 8.39 -7.78
C GLU A 150 0.73 9.91 -7.65
N VAL A 151 1.05 10.42 -6.45
CA VAL A 151 0.85 11.84 -6.09
C VAL A 151 1.48 12.79 -7.09
N PHE A 152 2.74 12.60 -7.48
CA PHE A 152 3.43 13.52 -8.38
C PHE A 152 2.89 13.50 -9.81
N PRO A 153 2.71 12.35 -10.49
CA PRO A 153 2.04 12.30 -11.77
C PRO A 153 0.60 12.81 -11.73
N GLY A 154 -0.12 12.56 -10.64
CA GLY A 154 -1.47 13.05 -10.42
C GLY A 154 -1.53 14.57 -10.32
N LEU A 155 -0.68 15.18 -9.50
CA LEU A 155 -0.55 16.63 -9.39
C LEU A 155 -0.16 17.28 -10.72
N ALA A 156 0.79 16.71 -11.46
CA ALA A 156 1.18 17.23 -12.76
C ALA A 156 0.02 17.25 -13.77
N LYS A 157 -0.85 16.24 -13.74
CA LYS A 157 -2.08 16.20 -14.54
C LYS A 157 -3.12 17.18 -14.03
N LEU A 158 -3.29 17.29 -12.71
CA LEU A 158 -4.21 18.22 -12.07
C LEU A 158 -3.92 19.68 -12.48
N TYR A 159 -2.66 20.09 -12.41
CA TYR A 159 -2.24 21.44 -12.81
C TYR A 159 -2.41 21.74 -14.32
N LYS A 160 -2.41 20.70 -15.15
CA LYS A 160 -2.67 20.82 -16.60
C LYS A 160 -4.15 20.74 -16.95
N SER A 161 -5.00 20.43 -16.01
CA SER A 161 -6.43 20.26 -16.23
C SER A 161 -7.08 21.61 -16.54
N LYS A 162 -7.85 21.68 -17.64
CA LYS A 162 -8.55 22.91 -18.06
C LYS A 162 -10.01 22.93 -17.64
N LYS A 163 -10.55 21.78 -17.23
CA LYS A 163 -11.95 21.62 -16.81
C LYS A 163 -12.01 21.22 -15.36
N SER A 164 -12.92 21.83 -14.62
CA SER A 164 -13.12 21.53 -13.20
C SER A 164 -13.55 20.08 -12.95
N GLU A 165 -14.37 19.52 -13.84
CA GLU A 165 -14.81 18.13 -13.75
C GLU A 165 -13.64 17.13 -13.83
N ASP A 166 -12.70 17.36 -14.75
CA ASP A 166 -11.51 16.53 -14.91
C ASP A 166 -10.57 16.68 -13.70
N ALA A 167 -10.45 17.90 -13.17
CA ALA A 167 -9.67 18.19 -11.97
C ALA A 167 -10.25 17.48 -10.74
N ILE A 168 -11.57 17.46 -10.57
CA ILE A 168 -12.23 16.75 -9.47
C ILE A 168 -12.00 15.25 -9.57
N LYS A 169 -12.22 14.64 -10.75
CA LYS A 169 -11.97 13.22 -10.99
C LYS A 169 -10.51 12.83 -10.71
N LEU A 170 -9.57 13.64 -11.18
CA LEU A 170 -8.14 13.44 -10.90
C LEU A 170 -7.82 13.57 -9.41
N GLY A 171 -8.38 14.58 -8.73
CA GLY A 171 -8.19 14.77 -7.30
C GLY A 171 -8.68 13.60 -6.45
N ILE A 172 -9.81 12.99 -6.84
CA ILE A 172 -10.34 11.79 -6.18
C ILE A 172 -9.46 10.57 -6.46
N SER A 173 -8.85 10.46 -7.65
CA SER A 173 -8.00 9.33 -8.03
C SER A 173 -6.59 9.35 -7.42
N ILE A 174 -6.15 10.48 -6.87
CA ILE A 174 -4.85 10.57 -6.19
C ILE A 174 -4.95 9.90 -4.81
N ASP A 175 -4.00 9.00 -4.53
CA ASP A 175 -3.94 8.25 -3.26
C ASP A 175 -3.53 9.15 -2.08
N LYS A 176 -4.37 10.14 -1.79
CA LYS A 176 -4.24 11.06 -0.65
C LYS A 176 -5.59 11.51 -0.15
N SER A 177 -5.67 11.72 1.16
CA SER A 177 -6.86 12.37 1.72
C SER A 177 -6.99 13.80 1.17
N PRO A 178 -8.20 14.36 1.08
CA PRO A 178 -8.40 15.73 0.59
C PRO A 178 -7.55 16.78 1.33
N SER A 179 -7.38 16.61 2.63
CA SER A 179 -6.55 17.50 3.46
C SER A 179 -5.07 17.39 3.15
N GLU A 180 -4.56 16.18 2.93
CA GLU A 180 -3.18 15.96 2.52
C GLU A 180 -2.93 16.49 1.11
N LEU A 181 -3.86 16.26 0.18
CA LEU A 181 -3.76 16.77 -1.18
C LEU A 181 -3.75 18.30 -1.20
N LEU A 182 -4.60 18.95 -0.41
CA LEU A 182 -4.61 20.41 -0.27
C LEU A 182 -3.28 20.94 0.27
N ASN A 183 -2.71 20.28 1.27
CA ASN A 183 -1.40 20.62 1.80
C ASN A 183 -0.30 20.49 0.72
N TRP A 184 -0.31 19.39 -0.04
CA TRP A 184 0.62 19.18 -1.14
C TRP A 184 0.51 20.25 -2.23
N ILE A 185 -0.70 20.65 -2.60
CA ILE A 185 -0.97 21.74 -3.54
C ILE A 185 -0.43 23.05 -2.99
N HIS A 186 -0.75 23.36 -1.74
CA HIS A 186 -0.31 24.60 -1.09
C HIS A 186 1.22 24.72 -1.00
N TRP A 187 1.91 23.63 -0.61
CA TRP A 187 3.37 23.64 -0.44
C TRP A 187 4.14 23.64 -1.76
N ASN A 188 3.54 23.15 -2.84
CA ASN A 188 4.20 23.03 -4.14
C ASN A 188 3.64 24.04 -5.16
N ASN A 189 2.71 24.90 -4.78
CA ASN A 189 2.26 25.99 -5.62
C ASN A 189 3.25 27.15 -5.48
N PRO A 190 4.06 27.46 -6.50
CA PRO A 190 4.91 28.62 -6.43
C PRO A 190 4.01 29.84 -6.25
N SER A 191 4.34 30.68 -5.30
CA SER A 191 3.64 31.95 -5.06
C SER A 191 3.62 32.73 -6.38
N ILE A 192 2.43 32.82 -6.97
CA ILE A 192 2.19 33.64 -8.15
C ILE A 192 2.19 35.10 -7.71
#